data_a19105ce55198f7148d02e8c4953445a
#
_entry.id   a19105ce55198f7148d02e8c4953445a
#
_cell.length_a   1.000
_cell.length_b   1.000
_cell.length_c   1.000
_cell.angle_alpha   90.00
_cell.angle_beta   90.00
_cell.angle_gamma   90.00
#
_symmetry.space_group_name_H-M   'P 1'
#
loop_
_entity.id
_entity.type
_entity.pdbx_description
1 polymer ?
#
loop_
_entity_poly.entity_id
_entity_poly.type
_entity_poly.pdbx_seq_one_letter_code
_entity_poly.pdbx_strand_id
1 'polypeptide(L)'
;MKKVYLDNAATTPIAPEVIDVMQVSMQDNFGNPSSTHQFGRKAKNLVETARKNIANLLQVSAAEIIFTAGGTEADNLILHNAVNNLGIERIITSKIEHHAVLHTVTFLKEKYSTEIDYLDIDTSGDVSIIHLEKLLKNSDKKTLVSLMFINNEIGNILPLQLVCDLCEKYQALFHSDTVQAIGHYSIDLQKTPVDFIAASAHKFHGPKGVGFAYFKKGFGIQPMFTEVTKRKVPDPVQKMFMEF
;
A
#
# COMPACT_ATOMS: atom_id res chain seq x y z
N MET A 1 6.01 -20.12 -33.64
CA MET A 1 5.98 -20.53 -32.21
C MET A 1 5.05 -19.60 -31.45
N LYS A 2 4.21 -20.15 -30.58
CA LYS A 2 3.39 -19.33 -29.65
C LYS A 2 4.31 -18.74 -28.57
N LYS A 3 4.32 -17.41 -28.43
CA LYS A 3 5.07 -16.75 -27.35
C LYS A 3 4.34 -17.00 -26.02
N VAL A 4 5.08 -17.38 -24.98
CA VAL A 4 4.56 -17.58 -23.62
C VAL A 4 5.29 -16.62 -22.70
N TYR A 5 4.53 -15.87 -21.89
CA TYR A 5 5.07 -14.97 -20.85
C TYR A 5 4.79 -15.60 -19.47
N LEU A 6 5.84 -15.84 -18.70
CA LEU A 6 5.76 -16.52 -17.39
C LEU A 6 6.19 -15.65 -16.21
N ASP A 7 6.56 -14.39 -16.45
CA ASP A 7 7.06 -13.48 -15.44
C ASP A 7 5.96 -12.53 -14.90
N ASN A 8 4.78 -13.09 -14.56
CA ASN A 8 3.64 -12.31 -14.07
C ASN A 8 3.90 -11.69 -12.68
N ALA A 9 4.80 -12.26 -11.88
CA ALA A 9 5.21 -11.67 -10.61
C ALA A 9 5.95 -10.32 -10.80
N ALA A 10 6.65 -10.14 -11.92
CA ALA A 10 7.29 -8.86 -12.25
C ALA A 10 6.27 -7.83 -12.77
N THR A 11 5.39 -8.22 -13.70
CA THR A 11 4.31 -7.37 -14.25
C THR A 11 3.34 -8.22 -15.05
N THR A 12 2.11 -7.74 -15.25
CA THR A 12 1.10 -8.39 -16.08
C THR A 12 0.80 -7.58 -17.34
N PRO A 13 0.35 -8.20 -18.44
CA PRO A 13 -0.25 -7.47 -19.55
C PRO A 13 -1.46 -6.64 -19.07
N ILE A 14 -1.64 -5.46 -19.62
CA ILE A 14 -2.84 -4.66 -19.33
C ILE A 14 -4.06 -5.38 -19.95
N ALA A 15 -5.16 -5.49 -19.21
CA ALA A 15 -6.39 -6.07 -19.72
C ALA A 15 -6.96 -5.21 -20.86
N PRO A 16 -7.50 -5.83 -21.94
CA PRO A 16 -8.08 -5.08 -23.06
C PRO A 16 -9.12 -4.05 -22.62
N GLU A 17 -9.99 -4.41 -21.69
CA GLU A 17 -11.04 -3.54 -21.15
C GLU A 17 -10.47 -2.32 -20.42
N VAL A 18 -9.31 -2.48 -19.78
CA VAL A 18 -8.59 -1.37 -19.13
C VAL A 18 -7.98 -0.43 -20.18
N ILE A 19 -7.42 -0.98 -21.27
CA ILE A 19 -6.91 -0.17 -22.40
C ILE A 19 -8.02 0.69 -22.99
N ASP A 20 -9.19 0.10 -23.24
CA ASP A 20 -10.36 0.80 -23.82
C ASP A 20 -10.81 1.96 -22.92
N VAL A 21 -10.95 1.71 -21.61
CA VAL A 21 -11.33 2.73 -20.62
C VAL A 21 -10.28 3.84 -20.53
N MET A 22 -8.99 3.49 -20.56
CA MET A 22 -7.89 4.47 -20.56
C MET A 22 -7.95 5.35 -21.82
N GLN A 23 -8.14 4.76 -23.01
CA GLN A 23 -8.24 5.51 -24.27
C GLN A 23 -9.37 6.52 -24.23
N VAL A 24 -10.57 6.11 -23.83
CA VAL A 24 -11.73 7.00 -23.68
C VAL A 24 -11.46 8.10 -22.65
N SER A 25 -10.85 7.73 -21.53
CA SER A 25 -10.54 8.70 -20.47
C SER A 25 -9.54 9.77 -20.94
N MET A 26 -8.49 9.38 -21.66
CA MET A 26 -7.50 10.33 -22.21
C MET A 26 -8.10 11.27 -23.25
N GLN A 27 -9.04 10.80 -24.06
CA GLN A 27 -9.71 11.62 -25.09
C GLN A 27 -10.72 12.61 -24.48
N ASP A 28 -11.54 12.15 -23.53
CA ASP A 28 -12.75 12.86 -23.10
C ASP A 28 -12.62 13.54 -21.74
N ASN A 29 -11.60 13.22 -20.93
CA ASN A 29 -11.51 13.63 -19.53
C ASN A 29 -10.18 14.31 -19.18
N PHE A 30 -9.67 15.13 -20.09
CA PHE A 30 -8.40 15.89 -19.98
C PHE A 30 -8.42 17.03 -18.95
N GLY A 31 -9.55 17.28 -18.30
CA GLY A 31 -9.70 18.40 -17.35
C GLY A 31 -8.91 18.16 -16.06
N ASN A 32 -8.30 19.24 -15.52
CA ASN A 32 -7.64 19.18 -14.22
C ASN A 32 -8.67 18.94 -13.09
N PRO A 33 -8.57 17.87 -12.28
CA PRO A 33 -9.51 17.56 -11.20
C PRO A 33 -9.66 18.66 -10.13
N SER A 34 -8.67 19.55 -9.98
CA SER A 34 -8.74 20.68 -9.03
C SER A 34 -9.49 21.90 -9.58
N SER A 35 -9.80 21.93 -10.87
CA SER A 35 -10.52 23.03 -11.49
C SER A 35 -12.02 23.00 -11.16
N THR A 36 -12.61 24.20 -10.95
CA THR A 36 -14.04 24.34 -10.57
C THR A 36 -15.00 24.30 -11.74
N HIS A 37 -14.52 24.39 -13.00
CA HIS A 37 -15.35 24.32 -14.20
C HIS A 37 -15.76 22.88 -14.56
N GLN A 38 -16.64 22.73 -15.55
CA GLN A 38 -17.26 21.47 -15.95
C GLN A 38 -16.24 20.35 -16.23
N PHE A 39 -15.16 20.62 -16.96
CA PHE A 39 -14.15 19.62 -17.31
C PHE A 39 -13.39 19.12 -16.06
N GLY A 40 -13.03 20.03 -15.15
CA GLY A 40 -12.40 19.65 -13.89
C GLY A 40 -13.30 18.80 -13.00
N ARG A 41 -14.59 19.18 -12.87
CA ARG A 41 -15.56 18.36 -12.11
C ARG A 41 -15.76 16.99 -12.71
N LYS A 42 -15.78 16.85 -14.07
CA LYS A 42 -15.88 15.55 -14.74
C LYS A 42 -14.67 14.66 -14.41
N ALA A 43 -13.47 15.18 -14.54
CA ALA A 43 -12.24 14.46 -14.19
C ALA A 43 -12.21 14.05 -12.70
N LYS A 44 -12.55 14.97 -11.79
CA LYS A 44 -12.65 14.67 -10.35
C LYS A 44 -13.65 13.56 -10.06
N ASN A 45 -14.82 13.58 -10.69
CA ASN A 45 -15.84 12.55 -10.50
C ASN A 45 -15.33 11.15 -10.90
N LEU A 46 -14.53 11.04 -11.98
CA LEU A 46 -13.93 9.78 -12.37
C LEU A 46 -12.98 9.24 -11.31
N VAL A 47 -12.08 10.08 -10.79
CA VAL A 47 -11.14 9.71 -9.74
C VAL A 47 -11.89 9.25 -8.48
N GLU A 48 -12.91 10.02 -8.06
CA GLU A 48 -13.68 9.67 -6.85
C GLU A 48 -14.54 8.40 -7.05
N THR A 49 -15.03 8.16 -8.26
CA THR A 49 -15.74 6.90 -8.60
C THR A 49 -14.79 5.70 -8.52
N ALA A 50 -13.60 5.81 -9.10
CA ALA A 50 -12.58 4.76 -9.00
C ALA A 50 -12.19 4.48 -7.54
N ARG A 51 -11.99 5.54 -6.74
CA ARG A 51 -11.70 5.43 -5.30
C ARG A 51 -12.79 4.69 -4.55
N LYS A 52 -14.06 5.03 -4.78
CA LYS A 52 -15.22 4.36 -4.18
C LYS A 52 -15.31 2.90 -4.58
N ASN A 53 -15.04 2.58 -5.84
CA ASN A 53 -15.07 1.19 -6.32
C ASN A 53 -14.01 0.32 -5.61
N ILE A 54 -12.77 0.83 -5.49
CA ILE A 54 -11.70 0.15 -4.74
C ILE A 54 -12.11 -0.02 -3.27
N ALA A 55 -12.58 1.05 -2.63
CA ALA A 55 -13.03 1.00 -1.24
C ALA A 55 -14.14 -0.03 -1.01
N ASN A 56 -15.13 -0.09 -1.90
CA ASN A 56 -16.21 -1.08 -1.83
C ASN A 56 -15.70 -2.51 -1.95
N LEU A 57 -14.73 -2.78 -2.84
CA LEU A 57 -14.12 -4.11 -2.98
C LEU A 57 -13.38 -4.55 -1.71
N LEU A 58 -12.77 -3.61 -1.00
CA LEU A 58 -12.05 -3.85 0.25
C LEU A 58 -12.94 -3.74 1.49
N GLN A 59 -14.23 -3.38 1.33
CA GLN A 59 -15.20 -3.15 2.41
C GLN A 59 -14.79 -2.01 3.37
N VAL A 60 -14.24 -0.91 2.83
CA VAL A 60 -13.77 0.25 3.58
C VAL A 60 -14.35 1.56 3.05
N SER A 61 -14.06 2.68 3.71
CA SER A 61 -14.46 4.01 3.24
C SER A 61 -13.55 4.53 2.12
N ALA A 62 -14.10 5.26 1.17
CA ALA A 62 -13.32 5.90 0.12
C ALA A 62 -12.24 6.85 0.67
N ALA A 63 -12.47 7.48 1.81
CA ALA A 63 -11.49 8.36 2.46
C ALA A 63 -10.24 7.64 2.98
N GLU A 64 -10.26 6.31 3.05
CA GLU A 64 -9.15 5.47 3.50
C GLU A 64 -8.24 5.03 2.34
N ILE A 65 -8.63 5.32 1.09
CA ILE A 65 -7.86 4.96 -0.11
C ILE A 65 -7.12 6.20 -0.62
N ILE A 66 -5.81 6.05 -0.80
CA ILE A 66 -4.92 7.08 -1.36
C ILE A 66 -4.28 6.50 -2.61
N PHE A 67 -4.47 7.16 -3.74
CA PHE A 67 -3.78 6.77 -4.97
C PHE A 67 -2.30 7.12 -4.88
N THR A 68 -1.46 6.27 -5.46
CA THR A 68 0.00 6.40 -5.54
C THR A 68 0.48 6.05 -6.95
N ALA A 69 1.74 6.32 -7.25
CA ALA A 69 2.36 5.91 -8.52
C ALA A 69 2.65 4.39 -8.59
N GLY A 70 2.44 3.66 -7.49
CA GLY A 70 2.65 2.21 -7.42
C GLY A 70 2.90 1.73 -6.00
N GLY A 71 3.21 0.44 -5.84
CA GLY A 71 3.45 -0.19 -4.55
C GLY A 71 4.62 0.45 -3.79
N THR A 72 5.72 0.75 -4.47
CA THR A 72 6.89 1.39 -3.82
C THR A 72 6.53 2.71 -3.16
N GLU A 73 5.76 3.57 -3.80
CA GLU A 73 5.31 4.81 -3.17
C GLU A 73 4.33 4.53 -2.03
N ALA A 74 3.44 3.56 -2.20
CA ALA A 74 2.48 3.19 -1.16
C ALA A 74 3.18 2.69 0.11
N ASP A 75 4.14 1.75 -0.01
CA ASP A 75 4.93 1.25 1.12
C ASP A 75 5.71 2.37 1.80
N ASN A 76 6.39 3.20 1.01
CA ASN A 76 7.14 4.34 1.54
C ASN A 76 6.22 5.32 2.28
N LEU A 77 5.07 5.67 1.69
CA LEU A 77 4.10 6.56 2.31
C LEU A 77 3.63 6.02 3.66
N ILE A 78 3.33 4.72 3.74
CA ILE A 78 2.88 4.05 4.96
C ILE A 78 3.99 4.06 6.02
N LEU A 79 5.17 3.57 5.68
CA LEU A 79 6.28 3.41 6.62
C LEU A 79 6.79 4.76 7.16
N HIS A 80 6.91 5.77 6.28
CA HIS A 80 7.28 7.13 6.70
C HIS A 80 6.21 7.76 7.60
N ASN A 81 4.92 7.60 7.28
CA ASN A 81 3.86 8.10 8.15
C ASN A 81 3.81 7.37 9.49
N ALA A 82 4.05 6.07 9.51
CA ALA A 82 4.10 5.30 10.75
C ALA A 82 5.15 5.88 11.72
N VAL A 83 6.36 6.14 11.26
CA VAL A 83 7.43 6.66 12.11
C VAL A 83 7.23 8.16 12.40
N ASN A 84 7.04 8.99 11.37
CA ASN A 84 7.08 10.45 11.54
C ASN A 84 5.78 11.04 12.09
N ASN A 85 4.64 10.43 11.82
CA ASN A 85 3.33 10.97 12.17
C ASN A 85 2.65 10.18 13.29
N LEU A 86 2.78 8.85 13.27
CA LEU A 86 2.14 8.00 14.29
C LEU A 86 3.07 7.70 15.46
N GLY A 87 4.34 8.08 15.40
CA GLY A 87 5.31 7.90 16.47
C GLY A 87 5.70 6.44 16.71
N ILE A 88 5.78 5.64 15.64
CA ILE A 88 6.30 4.28 15.71
C ILE A 88 7.80 4.34 16.02
N GLU A 89 8.20 3.64 17.06
CA GLU A 89 9.57 3.56 17.56
C GLU A 89 10.29 2.28 17.12
N ARG A 90 9.51 1.26 16.74
CA ARG A 90 10.01 -0.08 16.39
C ARG A 90 9.22 -0.66 15.21
N ILE A 91 9.92 -1.29 14.27
CA ILE A 91 9.32 -2.04 13.16
C ILE A 91 9.78 -3.49 13.24
N ILE A 92 8.84 -4.43 13.24
CA ILE A 92 9.10 -5.86 13.08
C ILE A 92 8.79 -6.22 11.63
N THR A 93 9.76 -6.78 10.92
CA THR A 93 9.64 -7.12 9.50
C THR A 93 10.36 -8.42 9.16
N SER A 94 10.46 -8.78 7.89
CA SER A 94 11.21 -9.95 7.44
C SER A 94 12.35 -9.56 6.48
N LYS A 95 13.32 -10.46 6.28
CA LYS A 95 14.41 -10.25 5.31
C LYS A 95 14.00 -10.57 3.87
N ILE A 96 12.82 -11.13 3.68
CA ILE A 96 12.26 -11.51 2.37
C ILE A 96 11.20 -10.53 1.86
N GLU A 97 11.09 -9.36 2.49
CA GLU A 97 10.24 -8.27 2.01
C GLU A 97 10.74 -7.71 0.68
N HIS A 98 9.84 -7.08 -0.06
CA HIS A 98 10.23 -6.31 -1.24
C HIS A 98 11.20 -5.17 -0.88
N HIS A 99 12.09 -4.82 -1.82
CA HIS A 99 13.08 -3.74 -1.61
C HIS A 99 12.47 -2.40 -1.21
N ALA A 100 11.23 -2.11 -1.62
CA ALA A 100 10.49 -0.91 -1.20
C ALA A 100 10.34 -0.84 0.32
N VAL A 101 10.12 -1.98 0.99
CA VAL A 101 10.06 -2.08 2.45
C VAL A 101 11.47 -2.10 3.05
N LEU A 102 12.36 -2.99 2.57
CA LEU A 102 13.70 -3.18 3.15
C LEU A 102 14.55 -1.91 3.14
N HIS A 103 14.58 -1.19 2.01
CA HIS A 103 15.36 0.04 1.91
C HIS A 103 14.74 1.15 2.78
N THR A 104 13.41 1.22 2.84
CA THR A 104 12.72 2.22 3.64
C THR A 104 12.95 2.00 5.14
N VAL A 105 12.84 0.76 5.65
CA VAL A 105 13.11 0.49 7.08
C VAL A 105 14.57 0.73 7.45
N THR A 106 15.52 0.44 6.52
CA THR A 106 16.94 0.77 6.71
C THR A 106 17.13 2.29 6.84
N PHE A 107 16.54 3.07 5.93
CA PHE A 107 16.58 4.53 5.98
C PHE A 107 15.97 5.08 7.28
N LEU A 108 14.82 4.55 7.71
CA LEU A 108 14.15 4.98 8.94
C LEU A 108 14.99 4.68 10.19
N LYS A 109 15.68 3.52 10.22
CA LYS A 109 16.65 3.18 11.26
C LYS A 109 17.78 4.20 11.33
N GLU A 110 18.39 4.53 10.21
CA GLU A 110 19.53 5.44 10.14
C GLU A 110 19.15 6.88 10.50
N LYS A 111 18.01 7.34 10.00
CA LYS A 111 17.59 8.75 10.14
C LYS A 111 16.88 9.05 11.45
N TYR A 112 16.06 8.13 11.95
CA TYR A 112 15.18 8.37 13.11
C TYR A 112 15.49 7.45 14.29
N SER A 113 16.52 6.60 14.19
CA SER A 113 16.87 5.61 15.22
C SER A 113 15.74 4.62 15.52
N THR A 114 14.86 4.37 14.53
CA THR A 114 13.78 3.40 14.64
C THR A 114 14.39 2.01 14.83
N GLU A 115 13.96 1.26 15.85
CA GLU A 115 14.40 -0.12 16.06
C GLU A 115 13.82 -1.04 14.98
N ILE A 116 14.67 -1.88 14.40
CA ILE A 116 14.23 -2.84 13.38
C ILE A 116 14.57 -4.25 13.83
N ASP A 117 13.53 -5.08 13.97
CA ASP A 117 13.66 -6.51 14.22
C ASP A 117 13.26 -7.32 12.99
N TYR A 118 14.04 -8.35 12.71
CA TYR A 118 13.75 -9.26 11.62
C TYR A 118 13.27 -10.59 12.17
N LEU A 119 12.15 -11.08 11.64
CA LEU A 119 11.63 -12.38 11.98
C LEU A 119 12.55 -13.49 11.46
N ASP A 120 12.62 -14.58 12.22
CA ASP A 120 13.19 -15.81 11.73
C ASP A 120 12.34 -16.37 10.59
N ILE A 121 13.01 -16.96 9.61
CA ILE A 121 12.41 -17.58 8.43
C ILE A 121 12.84 -19.04 8.43
N ASP A 122 11.91 -19.94 8.25
CA ASP A 122 12.19 -21.36 8.19
C ASP A 122 12.73 -21.80 6.80
N THR A 123 13.03 -23.09 6.66
CA THR A 123 13.56 -23.66 5.42
C THR A 123 12.54 -23.69 4.28
N SER A 124 11.25 -23.52 4.58
CA SER A 124 10.16 -23.39 3.60
C SER A 124 9.94 -21.94 3.14
N GLY A 125 10.62 -20.98 3.77
CA GLY A 125 10.47 -19.56 3.50
C GLY A 125 9.34 -18.89 4.29
N ASP A 126 8.76 -19.57 5.26
CA ASP A 126 7.70 -19.00 6.10
C ASP A 126 8.29 -18.22 7.28
N VAL A 127 7.68 -17.07 7.58
CA VAL A 127 8.07 -16.29 8.76
C VAL A 127 7.56 -16.94 10.03
N SER A 128 8.41 -16.94 11.08
CA SER A 128 8.08 -17.55 12.37
C SER A 128 7.05 -16.72 13.14
N ILE A 129 5.81 -17.18 13.20
CA ILE A 129 4.75 -16.56 14.00
C ILE A 129 5.05 -16.66 15.51
N ILE A 130 5.72 -17.73 15.95
CA ILE A 130 6.15 -17.86 17.34
C ILE A 130 7.19 -16.78 17.70
N HIS A 131 8.11 -16.48 16.78
CA HIS A 131 9.08 -15.40 16.97
C HIS A 131 8.40 -14.03 16.96
N LEU A 132 7.40 -13.81 16.09
CA LEU A 132 6.60 -12.59 16.08
C LEU A 132 5.93 -12.35 17.44
N GLU A 133 5.25 -13.36 17.99
CA GLU A 133 4.59 -13.24 19.29
C GLU A 133 5.61 -12.96 20.41
N LYS A 134 6.77 -13.63 20.40
CA LYS A 134 7.85 -13.38 21.36
C LYS A 134 8.36 -11.93 21.29
N LEU A 135 8.56 -11.39 20.10
CA LEU A 135 9.02 -10.02 19.91
C LEU A 135 7.98 -9.01 20.36
N LEU A 136 6.70 -9.21 20.04
CA LEU A 136 5.60 -8.36 20.46
C LEU A 136 5.45 -8.33 21.99
N LYS A 137 5.54 -9.48 22.64
CA LYS A 137 5.39 -9.60 24.10
C LYS A 137 6.50 -8.90 24.88
N ASN A 138 7.69 -8.80 24.33
CA ASN A 138 8.91 -8.35 25.05
C ASN A 138 9.25 -6.88 24.83
N SER A 139 8.30 -6.03 24.46
CA SER A 139 8.56 -4.61 24.24
C SER A 139 7.35 -3.75 24.55
N ASP A 140 7.58 -2.63 25.23
CA ASP A 140 6.58 -1.59 25.47
C ASP A 140 6.62 -0.48 24.41
N LYS A 141 7.52 -0.59 23.41
CA LYS A 141 7.65 0.38 22.32
C LYS A 141 6.45 0.33 21.39
N LYS A 142 6.01 1.49 20.93
CA LYS A 142 4.99 1.57 19.89
C LYS A 142 5.49 0.91 18.60
N THR A 143 4.90 -0.22 18.26
CA THR A 143 5.41 -1.14 17.25
C THR A 143 4.53 -1.17 16.01
N LEU A 144 5.15 -1.20 14.82
CA LEU A 144 4.54 -1.58 13.56
C LEU A 144 5.08 -2.96 13.15
N VAL A 145 4.19 -3.89 12.86
CA VAL A 145 4.53 -5.11 12.12
C VAL A 145 4.37 -4.80 10.64
N SER A 146 5.37 -5.10 9.82
CA SER A 146 5.35 -4.86 8.37
C SER A 146 5.77 -6.14 7.65
N LEU A 147 4.79 -6.87 7.12
CA LEU A 147 5.00 -8.17 6.47
C LEU A 147 4.17 -8.24 5.18
N MET A 148 4.80 -8.69 4.10
CA MET A 148 4.11 -8.89 2.84
C MET A 148 3.13 -10.06 2.92
N PHE A 149 1.99 -9.93 2.24
CA PHE A 149 0.96 -10.97 2.24
C PHE A 149 1.37 -12.17 1.39
N ILE A 150 1.85 -11.93 0.17
CA ILE A 150 2.34 -12.99 -0.74
C ILE A 150 3.73 -12.60 -1.21
N ASN A 151 4.68 -13.49 -1.04
CA ASN A 151 6.04 -13.24 -1.46
C ASN A 151 6.18 -13.31 -2.98
N ASN A 152 6.80 -12.29 -3.58
CA ASN A 152 6.95 -12.17 -5.04
C ASN A 152 7.99 -13.12 -5.64
N GLU A 153 8.89 -13.69 -4.85
CA GLU A 153 9.95 -14.60 -5.31
C GLU A 153 9.60 -16.07 -5.10
N ILE A 154 9.10 -16.41 -3.91
CA ILE A 154 8.89 -17.79 -3.49
C ILE A 154 7.41 -18.18 -3.38
N GLY A 155 6.48 -17.20 -3.44
CA GLY A 155 5.04 -17.43 -3.46
C GLY A 155 4.42 -17.83 -2.11
N ASN A 156 5.18 -17.77 -1.01
CA ASN A 156 4.64 -18.06 0.33
C ASN A 156 3.56 -17.07 0.70
N ILE A 157 2.52 -17.56 1.38
CA ILE A 157 1.35 -16.79 1.80
C ILE A 157 1.37 -16.62 3.30
N LEU A 158 1.42 -15.36 3.78
CA LEU A 158 1.36 -15.04 5.20
C LEU A 158 -0.01 -15.43 5.78
N PRO A 159 -0.09 -16.07 6.96
CA PRO A 159 -1.35 -16.30 7.67
C PRO A 159 -1.89 -14.99 8.25
N LEU A 160 -2.45 -14.13 7.36
CA LEU A 160 -2.76 -12.73 7.61
C LEU A 160 -3.64 -12.52 8.85
N GLN A 161 -4.70 -13.34 9.02
CA GLN A 161 -5.59 -13.25 10.18
C GLN A 161 -4.85 -13.48 11.49
N LEU A 162 -3.98 -14.48 11.53
CA LEU A 162 -3.20 -14.80 12.74
C LEU A 162 -2.25 -13.65 13.11
N VAL A 163 -1.67 -12.97 12.12
CA VAL A 163 -0.84 -11.77 12.37
C VAL A 163 -1.68 -10.61 12.87
N CYS A 164 -2.89 -10.38 12.29
CA CYS A 164 -3.83 -9.38 12.79
C CYS A 164 -4.18 -9.62 14.26
N ASP A 165 -4.54 -10.87 14.61
CA ASP A 165 -4.92 -11.24 15.98
C ASP A 165 -3.79 -10.98 16.98
N LEU A 166 -2.54 -11.27 16.59
CA LEU A 166 -1.36 -10.99 17.41
C LEU A 166 -1.12 -9.47 17.54
N CYS A 167 -1.22 -8.72 16.45
CA CYS A 167 -1.06 -7.28 16.48
C CYS A 167 -2.11 -6.62 17.37
N GLU A 168 -3.38 -7.03 17.27
CA GLU A 168 -4.46 -6.56 18.13
C GLU A 168 -4.20 -6.89 19.61
N LYS A 169 -3.84 -8.14 19.90
CA LYS A 169 -3.52 -8.63 21.26
C LYS A 169 -2.43 -7.80 21.95
N TYR A 170 -1.40 -7.41 21.19
CA TYR A 170 -0.23 -6.68 21.72
C TYR A 170 -0.25 -5.19 21.36
N GLN A 171 -1.35 -4.65 20.85
CA GLN A 171 -1.54 -3.25 20.50
C GLN A 171 -0.49 -2.70 19.51
N ALA A 172 0.02 -3.57 18.63
CA ALA A 172 0.87 -3.20 17.51
C ALA A 172 0.03 -2.81 16.29
N LEU A 173 0.51 -1.88 15.46
CA LEU A 173 -0.07 -1.61 14.16
C LEU A 173 0.42 -2.64 13.14
N PHE A 174 -0.41 -2.89 12.12
CA PHE A 174 -0.07 -3.85 11.07
C PHE A 174 -0.14 -3.23 9.67
N HIS A 175 0.99 -3.27 8.98
CA HIS A 175 1.13 -2.99 7.56
C HIS A 175 1.39 -4.28 6.79
N SER A 176 0.71 -4.47 5.67
CA SER A 176 1.00 -5.56 4.75
C SER A 176 1.20 -5.04 3.33
N ASP A 177 2.36 -5.33 2.73
CA ASP A 177 2.52 -5.21 1.28
C ASP A 177 1.65 -6.28 0.62
N THR A 178 0.56 -5.86 -0.02
CA THR A 178 -0.41 -6.72 -0.69
C THR A 178 -0.31 -6.65 -2.21
N VAL A 179 0.79 -6.12 -2.75
CA VAL A 179 1.00 -5.91 -4.19
C VAL A 179 0.83 -7.20 -4.99
N GLN A 180 1.22 -8.35 -4.45
CA GLN A 180 1.04 -9.65 -5.10
C GLN A 180 -0.31 -10.31 -4.80
N ALA A 181 -1.14 -9.72 -3.94
CA ALA A 181 -2.40 -10.31 -3.50
C ALA A 181 -3.64 -9.60 -4.06
N ILE A 182 -3.62 -8.27 -4.11
CA ILE A 182 -4.74 -7.47 -4.65
C ILE A 182 -5.02 -7.85 -6.10
N GLY A 183 -6.30 -8.08 -6.38
CA GLY A 183 -6.76 -8.53 -7.70
C GLY A 183 -6.67 -10.04 -7.94
N HIS A 184 -5.93 -10.77 -7.10
CA HIS A 184 -5.80 -12.24 -7.17
C HIS A 184 -6.56 -12.94 -6.04
N TYR A 185 -6.62 -12.31 -4.86
CA TYR A 185 -7.32 -12.81 -3.69
C TYR A 185 -8.36 -11.79 -3.21
N SER A 186 -9.48 -12.28 -2.70
CA SER A 186 -10.46 -11.42 -2.05
C SER A 186 -9.95 -11.01 -0.68
N ILE A 187 -9.84 -9.71 -0.44
CA ILE A 187 -9.43 -9.13 0.84
C ILE A 187 -10.59 -8.31 1.36
N ASP A 188 -11.09 -8.68 2.54
CA ASP A 188 -12.15 -7.98 3.29
C ASP A 188 -11.51 -7.40 4.56
N LEU A 189 -11.24 -6.10 4.55
CA LEU A 189 -10.54 -5.43 5.65
C LEU A 189 -11.42 -5.21 6.90
N GLN A 190 -12.72 -5.49 6.81
CA GLN A 190 -13.58 -5.56 8.02
C GLN A 190 -13.38 -6.88 8.76
N LYS A 191 -13.13 -7.97 8.02
CA LYS A 191 -12.90 -9.30 8.62
C LYS A 191 -11.45 -9.51 9.03
N THR A 192 -10.53 -9.00 8.21
CA THR A 192 -9.08 -9.10 8.45
C THR A 192 -8.53 -7.69 8.65
N PRO A 193 -8.53 -7.18 9.88
CA PRO A 193 -8.31 -5.76 10.18
C PRO A 193 -6.84 -5.36 10.11
N VAL A 194 -6.27 -5.37 8.90
CA VAL A 194 -4.96 -4.76 8.61
C VAL A 194 -5.11 -3.25 8.70
N ASP A 195 -4.14 -2.55 9.28
CA ASP A 195 -4.22 -1.09 9.44
C ASP A 195 -3.77 -0.35 8.18
N PHE A 196 -2.82 -0.92 7.41
CA PHE A 196 -2.28 -0.35 6.19
C PHE A 196 -2.02 -1.42 5.15
N ILE A 197 -2.36 -1.17 3.88
CA ILE A 197 -1.95 -2.02 2.76
C ILE A 197 -1.44 -1.20 1.59
N ALA A 198 -0.57 -1.81 0.79
CA ALA A 198 -0.04 -1.26 -0.46
C ALA A 198 -0.48 -2.10 -1.66
N ALA A 199 -0.76 -1.44 -2.80
CA ALA A 199 -1.15 -2.09 -4.04
C ALA A 199 -0.54 -1.42 -5.27
N SER A 200 -0.36 -2.19 -6.35
CA SER A 200 0.19 -1.72 -7.62
C SER A 200 -0.54 -2.31 -8.81
N ALA A 201 -1.16 -1.46 -9.63
CA ALA A 201 -2.08 -1.88 -10.69
C ALA A 201 -1.47 -2.84 -11.72
N HIS A 202 -0.18 -2.67 -12.04
CA HIS A 202 0.48 -3.51 -13.05
C HIS A 202 0.71 -4.98 -12.62
N LYS A 203 0.39 -5.33 -11.40
CA LYS A 203 0.42 -6.72 -10.90
C LYS A 203 -0.91 -7.45 -11.11
N PHE A 204 -2.00 -6.71 -11.37
CA PHE A 204 -3.34 -7.25 -11.61
C PHE A 204 -3.98 -6.63 -12.87
N HIS A 205 -3.25 -6.64 -13.96
CA HIS A 205 -3.70 -6.27 -15.32
C HIS A 205 -4.05 -4.78 -15.52
N GLY A 206 -3.57 -3.90 -14.61
CA GLY A 206 -3.65 -2.45 -14.77
C GLY A 206 -2.36 -1.85 -15.37
N PRO A 207 -2.31 -0.51 -15.57
CA PRO A 207 -1.14 0.18 -16.07
C PRO A 207 -0.04 0.28 -15.01
N LYS A 208 1.21 0.46 -15.46
CA LYS A 208 2.32 0.94 -14.63
C LYS A 208 2.08 2.41 -14.26
N GLY A 209 2.68 2.88 -13.18
CA GLY A 209 2.56 4.26 -12.73
C GLY A 209 1.27 4.54 -11.94
N VAL A 210 0.53 3.51 -11.52
CA VAL A 210 -0.67 3.63 -10.68
C VAL A 210 -0.67 2.55 -9.60
N GLY A 211 -1.02 2.97 -8.39
CA GLY A 211 -1.23 2.11 -7.24
C GLY A 211 -2.12 2.79 -6.21
N PHE A 212 -2.25 2.20 -5.06
CA PHE A 212 -2.89 2.84 -3.93
C PHE A 212 -2.35 2.33 -2.61
N ALA A 213 -2.46 3.17 -1.58
CA ALA A 213 -2.32 2.82 -0.19
C ALA A 213 -3.69 2.87 0.49
N TYR A 214 -3.96 1.95 1.39
CA TYR A 214 -5.06 2.05 2.34
C TYR A 214 -4.52 2.44 3.71
N PHE A 215 -5.19 3.37 4.34
CA PHE A 215 -4.96 3.78 5.71
C PHE A 215 -6.26 3.67 6.48
N LYS A 216 -6.31 2.81 7.48
CA LYS A 216 -7.47 2.63 8.34
C LYS A 216 -7.90 3.95 8.97
N LYS A 217 -9.19 4.18 9.04
CA LYS A 217 -9.78 5.40 9.61
C LYS A 217 -9.23 5.69 11.01
N GLY A 218 -8.88 6.94 11.26
CA GLY A 218 -8.31 7.40 12.52
C GLY A 218 -6.81 7.65 12.48
N PHE A 219 -6.09 7.14 11.48
CA PHE A 219 -4.69 7.48 11.27
C PHE A 219 -4.60 8.71 10.35
N GLY A 220 -4.06 9.81 10.89
CA GLY A 220 -3.77 11.01 10.09
C GLY A 220 -2.64 10.72 9.11
N ILE A 221 -2.75 11.25 7.89
CA ILE A 221 -1.73 11.07 6.85
C ILE A 221 -1.07 12.41 6.60
N GLN A 222 0.27 12.42 6.65
CA GLN A 222 1.06 13.56 6.19
C GLN A 222 1.56 13.26 4.76
N PRO A 223 1.43 14.21 3.82
CA PRO A 223 1.95 14.03 2.47
C PRO A 223 3.47 13.88 2.51
N MET A 224 4.02 12.95 1.73
CA MET A 224 5.48 12.79 1.58
C MET A 224 6.10 14.00 0.88
N PHE A 225 5.37 14.59 -0.06
CA PHE A 225 5.81 15.76 -0.82
C PHE A 225 5.04 16.99 -0.33
N THR A 226 5.77 18.04 0.01
CA THR A 226 5.18 19.33 0.41
C THR A 226 5.33 20.33 -0.73
N GLU A 227 4.22 20.90 -1.16
CA GLU A 227 4.24 22.05 -2.06
C GLU A 227 4.40 23.34 -1.26
N VAL A 228 5.33 24.19 -1.67
CA VAL A 228 5.49 25.53 -1.10
C VAL A 228 4.42 26.45 -1.67
N THR A 229 3.16 26.26 -1.28
CA THR A 229 2.09 27.18 -1.64
C THR A 229 1.13 27.42 -0.48
N LYS A 230 0.73 28.67 -0.33
CA LYS A 230 -0.18 29.18 0.73
C LYS A 230 -1.64 28.67 0.62
N ARG A 231 -1.89 27.51 0.05
CA ARG A 231 -3.26 26.94 -0.08
C ARG A 231 -3.42 25.76 0.85
N LYS A 232 -4.62 25.62 1.42
CA LYS A 232 -5.03 24.47 2.26
C LYS A 232 -4.61 23.17 1.56
N VAL A 233 -3.92 22.30 2.28
CA VAL A 233 -3.34 21.03 1.80
C VAL A 233 -4.33 20.30 0.90
N PRO A 234 -4.09 20.18 -0.40
CA PRO A 234 -4.88 19.33 -1.27
C PRO A 234 -4.61 17.86 -0.94
N ASP A 235 -5.60 17.01 -1.16
CA ASP A 235 -5.42 15.56 -1.20
C ASP A 235 -4.12 15.20 -1.99
N PRO A 236 -3.19 14.40 -1.46
CA PRO A 236 -1.94 13.99 -2.13
C PRO A 236 -2.14 13.50 -3.57
N VAL A 237 -3.29 12.91 -3.86
CA VAL A 237 -3.69 12.45 -5.20
C VAL A 237 -3.88 13.60 -6.20
N GLN A 238 -4.37 14.77 -5.76
CA GLN A 238 -4.50 15.91 -6.65
C GLN A 238 -3.15 16.43 -7.16
N LYS A 239 -2.06 16.22 -6.40
CA LYS A 239 -0.71 16.61 -6.82
C LYS A 239 -0.12 15.69 -7.88
N MET A 240 -0.33 14.40 -7.77
CA MET A 240 0.26 13.42 -8.69
C MET A 240 -0.27 13.55 -10.13
N PHE A 241 -1.52 14.03 -10.29
CA PHE A 241 -2.09 14.30 -11.62
C PHE A 241 -1.78 15.70 -12.17
N MET A 242 -1.05 16.55 -11.43
CA MET A 242 -0.66 17.88 -11.91
C MET A 242 0.78 17.97 -12.47
N GLU A 243 1.57 16.90 -12.32
CA GLU A 243 2.97 16.86 -12.77
C GLU A 243 3.20 16.00 -14.03
N PHE A 244 2.14 15.57 -14.73
CA PHE A 244 2.21 14.90 -16.03
C PHE A 244 1.53 15.70 -17.13
#